data_b446b610188d318568dac74295de2c25
#
_entry.id   b446b610188d318568dac74295de2c25
#
_cell.length_a   1.000
_cell.length_b   1.000
_cell.length_c   1.000
_cell.angle_alpha   90.00
_cell.angle_beta   90.00
_cell.angle_gamma   90.00
#
_symmetry.space_group_name_H-M   'P 1'
#
loop_
_entity.id
_entity.type
_entity.pdbx_description
1 polymer ?
#
loop_
_entity_poly.entity_id
_entity_poly.type
_entity_poly.pdbx_seq_one_letter_code
_entity_poly.pdbx_strand_id
1 'polypeptide(L)'
;VFSALNTGLLTPPRVLFAMARDEMFIPAFAKIHPRFKTPHIAVMGQGLVTVILLLIVSGYVVYRTNQATDSGLPAGSEAKGIFDYLTNIAVFSATIFIVLTIGAIFILRNKHPDMERPYKVPGYPIIPLISLIANAIFLFLVGSDDVIVVLFSGGFLLCSLPLYFLFAAANRKPTAGDA
;
A
#
# COMPACT_ATOMS: atom_id res chain seq x y z
N VAL A 1 15.86 -12.59 -8.73
CA VAL A 1 14.57 -12.15 -9.26
C VAL A 1 13.45 -13.11 -8.87
N PHE A 2 13.55 -14.41 -9.16
CA PHE A 2 12.49 -15.41 -8.86
C PHE A 2 12.08 -15.47 -7.39
N SER A 3 13.03 -15.42 -6.46
CA SER A 3 12.76 -15.45 -5.02
C SER A 3 11.99 -14.21 -4.55
N ALA A 4 12.36 -13.03 -5.04
CA ALA A 4 11.69 -11.78 -4.71
C ALA A 4 10.24 -11.76 -5.24
N LEU A 5 10.02 -12.23 -6.48
CA LEU A 5 8.69 -12.36 -7.07
C LEU A 5 7.81 -13.32 -6.26
N ASN A 6 8.35 -14.47 -5.88
CA ASN A 6 7.61 -15.45 -5.08
C ASN A 6 7.18 -14.87 -3.72
N THR A 7 8.08 -14.18 -3.04
CA THR A 7 7.76 -13.50 -1.76
C THR A 7 6.72 -12.40 -1.96
N GLY A 8 6.86 -11.58 -3.00
CA GLY A 8 5.92 -10.51 -3.34
C GLY A 8 4.52 -11.01 -3.68
N LEU A 9 4.39 -12.20 -4.26
CA LEU A 9 3.09 -12.79 -4.59
C LEU A 9 2.43 -13.53 -3.42
N LEU A 10 3.21 -14.11 -2.51
CA LEU A 10 2.68 -14.93 -1.42
C LEU A 10 2.40 -14.16 -0.13
N THR A 11 3.12 -13.08 0.12
CA THR A 11 2.99 -12.33 1.39
C THR A 11 1.70 -11.50 1.47
N PRO A 12 1.32 -10.66 0.47
CA PRO A 12 0.15 -9.81 0.58
C PRO A 12 -1.18 -10.57 0.77
N PRO A 13 -1.46 -11.71 0.08
CA PRO A 13 -2.68 -12.46 0.32
C PRO A 13 -2.81 -12.98 1.76
N ARG A 14 -1.69 -13.29 2.41
CA ARG A 14 -1.68 -13.73 3.81
C ARG A 14 -2.02 -12.59 4.77
N VAL A 15 -1.56 -11.38 4.47
CA VAL A 15 -1.92 -10.18 5.23
C VAL A 15 -3.42 -9.89 5.09
N LEU A 16 -3.96 -9.91 3.86
CA LEU A 16 -5.40 -9.74 3.61
C LEU A 16 -6.24 -10.80 4.33
N PHE A 17 -5.78 -12.07 4.33
CA PHE A 17 -6.41 -13.15 5.05
C PHE A 17 -6.41 -12.90 6.58
N ALA A 18 -5.28 -12.47 7.15
CA ALA A 18 -5.18 -12.17 8.58
C ALA A 18 -6.12 -11.01 8.97
N MET A 19 -6.14 -9.92 8.19
CA MET A 19 -7.04 -8.78 8.42
C MET A 19 -8.51 -9.18 8.32
N ALA A 20 -8.87 -10.08 7.38
CA ALA A 20 -10.23 -10.57 7.24
C ALA A 20 -10.64 -11.48 8.41
N ARG A 21 -9.69 -12.25 8.96
CA ARG A 21 -9.92 -13.09 10.13
C ARG A 21 -10.11 -12.27 11.41
N ASP A 22 -9.40 -11.15 11.50
CA ASP A 22 -9.50 -10.20 12.63
C ASP A 22 -10.70 -9.24 12.49
N GLU A 23 -11.65 -9.54 11.59
CA GLU A 23 -12.86 -8.75 11.31
C GLU A 23 -12.58 -7.29 10.84
N MET A 24 -11.33 -6.99 10.44
CA MET A 24 -10.94 -5.66 9.94
C MET A 24 -11.10 -5.50 8.43
N PHE A 25 -11.46 -6.58 7.71
CA PHE A 25 -11.60 -6.59 6.25
C PHE A 25 -12.79 -7.47 5.82
N ILE A 26 -13.04 -7.56 4.50
CA ILE A 26 -14.15 -8.35 3.94
C ILE A 26 -14.06 -9.81 4.41
N PRO A 27 -15.09 -10.38 5.07
CA PRO A 27 -15.05 -11.76 5.59
C PRO A 27 -14.80 -12.83 4.52
N ALA A 28 -15.14 -12.54 3.24
CA ALA A 28 -14.90 -13.46 2.13
C ALA A 28 -13.41 -13.79 1.96
N PHE A 29 -12.49 -12.88 2.30
CA PHE A 29 -11.05 -13.10 2.20
C PHE A 29 -10.50 -14.05 3.29
N ALA A 30 -11.27 -14.32 4.34
CA ALA A 30 -10.95 -15.31 5.36
C ALA A 30 -11.21 -16.77 4.92
N LYS A 31 -11.76 -16.99 3.72
CA LYS A 31 -12.06 -18.34 3.23
C LYS A 31 -10.80 -19.02 2.71
N ILE A 32 -10.53 -20.23 3.21
CA ILE A 32 -9.44 -21.11 2.80
C ILE A 32 -9.97 -22.14 1.81
N HIS A 33 -9.22 -22.39 0.73
CA HIS A 33 -9.58 -23.42 -0.23
C HIS A 33 -9.47 -24.81 0.41
N PRO A 34 -10.50 -25.68 0.36
CA PRO A 34 -10.51 -26.95 1.08
C PRO A 34 -9.39 -27.89 0.65
N ARG A 35 -9.04 -27.92 -0.64
CA ARG A 35 -8.02 -28.81 -1.19
C ARG A 35 -6.60 -28.23 -1.07
N PHE A 36 -6.40 -26.95 -1.42
CA PHE A 36 -5.07 -26.33 -1.48
C PHE A 36 -4.66 -25.64 -0.19
N LYS A 37 -5.56 -25.50 0.78
CA LYS A 37 -5.33 -24.82 2.07
C LYS A 37 -4.70 -23.40 1.94
N THR A 38 -5.04 -22.72 0.84
CA THR A 38 -4.57 -21.37 0.54
C THR A 38 -5.73 -20.37 0.53
N PRO A 39 -5.51 -19.08 0.85
CA PRO A 39 -6.52 -18.03 0.79
C PRO A 39 -6.78 -17.61 -0.66
N HIS A 40 -7.45 -18.47 -1.44
CA HIS A 40 -7.66 -18.31 -2.88
C HIS A 40 -8.37 -17.01 -3.25
N ILE A 41 -9.35 -16.56 -2.45
CA ILE A 41 -10.08 -15.33 -2.70
C ILE A 41 -9.13 -14.12 -2.53
N ALA A 42 -8.23 -14.15 -1.55
CA ALA A 42 -7.24 -13.08 -1.36
C ALA A 42 -6.24 -13.03 -2.53
N VAL A 43 -5.80 -14.17 -3.03
CA VAL A 43 -4.90 -14.26 -4.20
C VAL A 43 -5.60 -13.73 -5.46
N MET A 44 -6.86 -14.14 -5.71
CA MET A 44 -7.64 -13.67 -6.85
C MET A 44 -7.93 -12.17 -6.76
N GLY A 45 -8.29 -11.68 -5.57
CA GLY A 45 -8.54 -10.26 -5.33
C GLY A 45 -7.30 -9.40 -5.60
N GLN A 46 -6.13 -9.82 -5.11
CA GLN A 46 -4.86 -9.16 -5.41
C GLN A 46 -4.56 -9.16 -6.92
N GLY A 47 -4.73 -10.30 -7.59
CA GLY A 47 -4.53 -10.41 -9.03
C GLY A 47 -5.45 -9.46 -9.82
N LEU A 48 -6.72 -9.38 -9.44
CA LEU A 48 -7.68 -8.48 -10.07
C LEU A 48 -7.27 -7.00 -9.91
N VAL A 49 -6.91 -6.58 -8.70
CA VAL A 49 -6.45 -5.21 -8.44
C VAL A 49 -5.19 -4.89 -9.24
N THR A 50 -4.26 -5.84 -9.33
CA THR A 50 -3.03 -5.69 -10.13
C THR A 50 -3.34 -5.49 -11.61
N VAL A 51 -4.26 -6.27 -12.18
CA VAL A 51 -4.67 -6.13 -13.60
C VAL A 51 -5.36 -4.78 -13.83
N ILE A 52 -6.25 -4.37 -12.94
CA ILE A 52 -6.93 -3.06 -13.05
C ILE A 52 -5.91 -1.92 -13.02
N LEU A 53 -4.95 -1.96 -12.08
CA LEU A 53 -3.91 -0.94 -11.97
C LEU A 53 -3.03 -0.91 -13.23
N LEU A 54 -2.66 -2.07 -13.76
CA LEU A 54 -1.89 -2.19 -14.99
C LEU A 54 -2.65 -1.54 -16.18
N LEU A 55 -3.94 -1.81 -16.31
CA LEU A 55 -4.75 -1.25 -17.40
C LEU A 55 -4.88 0.28 -17.28
N ILE A 56 -5.10 0.80 -16.07
CA ILE A 56 -5.21 2.24 -15.83
C ILE A 56 -3.88 2.94 -16.17
N VAL A 57 -2.75 2.43 -15.64
CA VAL A 57 -1.44 3.04 -15.88
C VAL A 57 -1.03 2.90 -17.34
N SER A 58 -1.28 1.74 -17.97
CA SER A 58 -1.03 1.53 -19.39
C SER A 58 -1.82 2.50 -20.26
N GLY A 59 -3.12 2.65 -20.00
CA GLY A 59 -3.97 3.62 -20.71
C GLY A 59 -3.47 5.06 -20.56
N TYR A 60 -3.03 5.43 -19.35
CA TYR A 60 -2.45 6.75 -19.11
C TYR A 60 -1.14 6.97 -19.90
N VAL A 61 -0.23 5.99 -19.90
CA VAL A 61 1.05 6.09 -20.65
C VAL A 61 0.79 6.21 -22.13
N VAL A 62 -0.11 5.38 -22.70
CA VAL A 62 -0.51 5.47 -24.12
C VAL A 62 -1.10 6.84 -24.44
N TYR A 63 -1.99 7.35 -23.61
CA TYR A 63 -2.58 8.70 -23.80
C TYR A 63 -1.49 9.78 -23.84
N ARG A 64 -0.52 9.75 -22.91
CA ARG A 64 0.59 10.71 -22.86
C ARG A 64 1.52 10.58 -24.08
N THR A 65 1.81 9.36 -24.52
CA THR A 65 2.66 9.11 -25.70
C THR A 65 1.99 9.68 -26.96
N ASN A 66 0.69 9.48 -27.14
CA ASN A 66 -0.03 10.03 -28.27
C ASN A 66 -0.04 11.56 -28.27
N GLN A 67 -0.24 12.20 -27.13
CA GLN A 67 -0.15 13.66 -27.01
C GLN A 67 1.26 14.20 -27.34
N ALA A 68 2.32 13.52 -26.92
CA ALA A 68 3.68 13.90 -27.24
C ALA A 68 3.97 13.80 -28.75
N THR A 69 3.44 12.77 -29.41
CA THR A 69 3.57 12.59 -30.86
C THR A 69 2.82 13.70 -31.63
N ASP A 70 1.61 14.05 -31.20
CA ASP A 70 0.83 15.14 -31.82
C ASP A 70 1.49 16.51 -31.64
N SER A 71 2.28 16.69 -30.58
CA SER A 71 3.05 17.93 -30.31
C SER A 71 4.37 18.01 -31.08
N GLY A 72 4.71 17.03 -31.92
CA GLY A 72 5.94 17.01 -32.71
C GLY A 72 7.20 16.64 -31.92
N LEU A 73 7.08 16.20 -30.67
CA LEU A 73 8.19 15.68 -29.91
C LEU A 73 8.54 14.26 -30.37
N PRO A 74 9.84 13.91 -30.48
CA PRO A 74 10.23 12.57 -30.89
C PRO A 74 9.66 11.52 -29.93
N ALA A 75 8.97 10.54 -30.49
CA ALA A 75 8.40 9.43 -29.75
C ALA A 75 9.46 8.77 -28.85
N GLY A 76 9.32 8.87 -27.54
CA GLY A 76 10.23 8.23 -26.59
C GLY A 76 11.16 9.18 -25.84
N SER A 77 11.20 10.47 -26.11
CA SER A 77 12.16 11.40 -25.47
C SER A 77 11.83 11.74 -24.02
N GLU A 78 10.59 11.56 -23.56
CA GLU A 78 10.17 11.87 -22.18
C GLU A 78 9.18 10.83 -21.58
N ALA A 79 8.83 9.78 -22.29
CA ALA A 79 7.87 8.80 -21.79
C ALA A 79 8.59 7.84 -20.82
N LYS A 80 8.46 8.08 -19.53
CA LYS A 80 8.70 7.03 -18.54
C LYS A 80 7.89 5.80 -18.94
N GLY A 81 8.54 4.65 -19.01
CA GLY A 81 7.86 3.41 -19.37
C GLY A 81 6.79 3.04 -18.33
N ILE A 82 5.85 2.18 -18.72
CA ILE A 82 4.80 1.66 -17.82
C ILE A 82 5.43 1.10 -16.55
N PHE A 83 6.56 0.42 -16.68
CA PHE A 83 7.31 -0.16 -15.57
C PHE A 83 7.80 0.89 -14.57
N ASP A 84 8.30 2.03 -15.05
CA ASP A 84 8.80 3.10 -14.19
C ASP A 84 7.66 3.74 -13.41
N TYR A 85 6.51 4.01 -14.04
CA TYR A 85 5.33 4.53 -13.34
C TYR A 85 4.82 3.57 -12.28
N LEU A 86 4.68 2.28 -12.61
CA LEU A 86 4.23 1.27 -11.65
C LEU A 86 5.19 1.12 -10.48
N THR A 87 6.50 1.13 -10.75
CA THR A 87 7.53 1.05 -9.72
C THR A 87 7.50 2.28 -8.82
N ASN A 88 7.44 3.48 -9.39
CA ASN A 88 7.40 4.73 -8.62
C ASN A 88 6.14 4.82 -7.76
N ILE A 89 4.96 4.45 -8.28
CA ILE A 89 3.71 4.41 -7.52
C ILE A 89 3.81 3.40 -6.36
N ALA A 90 4.36 2.21 -6.60
CA ALA A 90 4.51 1.18 -5.58
C ALA A 90 5.50 1.61 -4.48
N VAL A 91 6.68 2.11 -4.85
CA VAL A 91 7.70 2.56 -3.90
C VAL A 91 7.22 3.77 -3.11
N PHE A 92 6.59 4.75 -3.76
CA PHE A 92 6.04 5.93 -3.10
C PHE A 92 4.96 5.55 -2.07
N SER A 93 4.02 4.69 -2.46
CA SER A 93 2.97 4.18 -1.55
C SER A 93 3.56 3.41 -0.37
N ALA A 94 4.51 2.50 -0.63
CA ALA A 94 5.17 1.74 0.42
C ALA A 94 5.92 2.66 1.41
N THR A 95 6.60 3.70 0.91
CA THR A 95 7.31 4.66 1.75
C THR A 95 6.38 5.45 2.65
N ILE A 96 5.17 5.82 2.18
CA ILE A 96 4.16 6.46 3.05
C ILE A 96 3.81 5.54 4.22
N PHE A 97 3.56 4.23 3.97
CA PHE A 97 3.27 3.29 5.06
C PHE A 97 4.46 3.11 6.02
N ILE A 98 5.69 3.14 5.52
CA ILE A 98 6.90 3.09 6.37
C ILE A 98 6.94 4.32 7.28
N VAL A 99 6.72 5.51 6.75
CA VAL A 99 6.67 6.77 7.53
C VAL A 99 5.59 6.72 8.60
N LEU A 100 4.38 6.26 8.25
CA LEU A 100 3.28 6.10 9.20
C LEU A 100 3.62 5.08 10.29
N THR A 101 4.26 3.97 9.93
CA THR A 101 4.67 2.92 10.88
C THR A 101 5.73 3.44 11.85
N ILE A 102 6.74 4.16 11.37
CA ILE A 102 7.75 4.78 12.23
C ILE A 102 7.11 5.84 13.13
N GLY A 103 6.22 6.68 12.59
CA GLY A 103 5.45 7.65 13.36
C GLY A 103 4.61 7.01 14.47
N ALA A 104 3.98 5.87 14.20
CA ALA A 104 3.22 5.12 15.18
C ALA A 104 4.07 4.66 16.37
N ILE A 105 5.37 4.35 16.17
CA ILE A 105 6.28 3.99 17.27
C ILE A 105 6.41 5.13 18.29
N PHE A 106 6.53 6.38 17.81
CA PHE A 106 6.62 7.55 18.69
C PHE A 106 5.32 7.78 19.44
N ILE A 107 4.17 7.69 18.75
CA ILE A 107 2.85 7.86 19.36
C ILE A 107 2.56 6.78 20.42
N LEU A 108 2.82 5.50 20.10
CA LEU A 108 2.59 4.41 21.04
C LEU A 108 3.49 4.49 22.27
N ARG A 109 4.73 4.95 22.11
CA ARG A 109 5.64 5.12 23.25
C ARG A 109 5.22 6.24 24.19
N ASN A 110 4.64 7.31 23.65
CA ASN A 110 4.13 8.41 24.45
C ASN A 110 2.79 8.05 25.13
N LYS A 111 1.93 7.27 24.46
CA LYS A 111 0.58 6.96 24.93
C LYS A 111 0.55 5.80 25.92
N HIS A 112 1.48 4.85 25.78
CA HIS A 112 1.57 3.65 26.62
C HIS A 112 3.01 3.43 27.09
N PRO A 113 3.53 4.25 28.03
CA PRO A 113 4.91 4.13 28.53
C PRO A 113 5.15 2.83 29.28
N ASP A 114 4.14 2.31 29.99
CA ASP A 114 4.23 1.15 30.89
C ASP A 114 4.05 -0.21 30.21
N MET A 115 3.83 -0.22 28.87
CA MET A 115 3.67 -1.48 28.15
C MET A 115 4.98 -2.29 28.18
N GLU A 116 4.92 -3.54 28.63
CA GLU A 116 6.05 -4.47 28.56
C GLU A 116 6.49 -4.68 27.11
N ARG A 117 7.75 -4.40 26.84
CA ARG A 117 8.34 -4.53 25.50
C ARG A 117 9.46 -5.54 25.55
N PRO A 118 9.29 -6.71 24.90
CA PRO A 118 10.33 -7.74 24.86
C PRO A 118 11.63 -7.26 24.24
N TYR A 119 11.54 -6.27 23.32
CA TYR A 119 12.68 -5.69 22.62
C TYR A 119 12.69 -4.16 22.72
N LYS A 120 13.81 -3.63 23.19
CA LYS A 120 14.07 -2.18 23.22
C LYS A 120 14.92 -1.82 22.02
N VAL A 121 14.39 -0.98 21.10
CA VAL A 121 15.14 -0.52 19.93
C VAL A 121 16.41 0.22 20.39
N PRO A 122 17.62 -0.27 20.04
CA PRO A 122 18.85 0.42 20.39
C PRO A 122 18.89 1.78 19.66
N GLY A 123 19.44 2.80 20.35
CA GLY A 123 19.56 4.15 19.78
C GLY A 123 18.25 4.92 19.63
N TYR A 124 17.20 4.53 20.34
CA TYR A 124 15.98 5.36 20.42
C TYR A 124 16.28 6.66 21.20
N PRO A 125 15.79 7.85 20.76
CA PRO A 125 14.91 8.11 19.60
C PRO A 125 15.65 8.40 18.28
N ILE A 126 16.99 8.42 18.28
CA ILE A 126 17.81 8.96 17.18
C ILE A 126 17.65 8.13 15.89
N ILE A 127 17.78 6.80 15.97
CA ILE A 127 17.70 5.93 14.77
C ILE A 127 16.33 6.01 14.08
N PRO A 128 15.19 5.87 14.77
CA PRO A 128 13.88 6.07 14.15
C PRO A 128 13.68 7.47 13.58
N LEU A 129 14.23 8.50 14.24
CA LEU A 129 14.13 9.89 13.75
C LEU A 129 14.91 10.10 12.45
N ILE A 130 16.13 9.60 12.35
CA ILE A 130 16.93 9.64 11.12
C ILE A 130 16.20 8.93 9.99
N SER A 131 15.65 7.73 10.26
CA SER A 131 14.88 6.98 9.28
C SER A 131 13.64 7.75 8.82
N LEU A 132 12.92 8.40 9.75
CA LEU A 132 11.76 9.23 9.43
C LEU A 132 12.13 10.40 8.50
N ILE A 133 13.20 11.11 8.83
CA ILE A 133 13.70 12.24 8.04
C ILE A 133 14.14 11.77 6.65
N ALA A 134 14.91 10.70 6.56
CA ALA A 134 15.37 10.15 5.28
C ALA A 134 14.20 9.75 4.36
N ASN A 135 13.18 9.08 4.90
CA ASN A 135 11.99 8.71 4.14
C ASN A 135 11.14 9.94 3.77
N ALA A 136 11.05 10.96 4.64
CA ALA A 136 10.35 12.20 4.33
C ALA A 136 11.03 12.97 3.20
N ILE A 137 12.38 13.07 3.21
CA ILE A 137 13.16 13.66 2.12
C ILE A 137 12.93 12.89 0.82
N PHE A 138 12.95 11.55 0.86
CA PHE A 138 12.69 10.72 -0.31
C PHE A 138 11.29 10.97 -0.89
N LEU A 139 10.24 11.02 -0.06
CA LEU A 139 8.88 11.36 -0.50
C LEU A 139 8.80 12.74 -1.13
N PHE A 140 9.51 13.72 -0.56
CA PHE A 140 9.55 15.08 -1.11
C PHE A 140 10.21 15.10 -2.48
N LEU A 141 11.36 14.46 -2.64
CA LEU A 141 12.10 14.43 -3.91
C LEU A 141 11.30 13.73 -5.00
N VAL A 142 10.80 12.52 -4.74
CA VAL A 142 9.99 11.76 -5.72
C VAL A 142 8.68 12.47 -6.04
N GLY A 143 8.05 13.08 -5.04
CA GLY A 143 6.80 13.82 -5.22
C GLY A 143 6.98 15.11 -6.02
N SER A 144 8.16 15.74 -5.96
CA SER A 144 8.47 16.94 -6.74
C SER A 144 8.70 16.63 -8.22
N ASP A 145 9.24 15.45 -8.51
CA ASP A 145 9.53 15.04 -9.90
C ASP A 145 8.27 14.63 -10.66
N ASP A 146 7.33 13.94 -9.98
CA ASP A 146 6.15 13.35 -10.60
C ASP A 146 4.88 13.58 -9.80
N VAL A 147 4.19 14.68 -10.03
CA VAL A 147 2.88 14.99 -9.41
C VAL A 147 1.86 13.86 -9.64
N ILE A 148 1.97 13.15 -10.75
CA ILE A 148 1.07 12.05 -11.10
C ILE A 148 1.26 10.86 -10.17
N VAL A 149 2.50 10.50 -9.84
CA VAL A 149 2.79 9.46 -8.84
C VAL A 149 2.15 9.80 -7.50
N VAL A 150 2.22 11.06 -7.09
CA VAL A 150 1.58 11.56 -5.87
C VAL A 150 0.06 11.44 -5.93
N LEU A 151 -0.55 11.85 -7.05
CA LEU A 151 -2.01 11.80 -7.24
C LEU A 151 -2.53 10.36 -7.25
N PHE A 152 -1.87 9.43 -7.97
CA PHE A 152 -2.28 8.03 -8.00
C PHE A 152 -2.09 7.36 -6.63
N SER A 153 -0.94 7.56 -5.99
CA SER A 153 -0.66 6.98 -4.67
C SER A 153 -1.55 7.57 -3.58
N GLY A 154 -1.72 8.90 -3.58
CA GLY A 154 -2.61 9.62 -2.66
C GLY A 154 -4.07 9.26 -2.89
N GLY A 155 -4.52 9.18 -4.15
CA GLY A 155 -5.87 8.77 -4.52
C GLY A 155 -6.18 7.35 -4.04
N PHE A 156 -5.24 6.42 -4.23
CA PHE A 156 -5.37 5.05 -3.74
C PHE A 156 -5.49 4.98 -2.21
N LEU A 157 -4.67 5.75 -1.49
CA LEU A 157 -4.74 5.85 -0.03
C LEU A 157 -6.05 6.48 0.44
N LEU A 158 -6.49 7.57 -0.21
CA LEU A 158 -7.75 8.22 0.12
C LEU A 158 -8.96 7.31 -0.15
N CYS A 159 -8.94 6.53 -1.22
CA CYS A 159 -9.98 5.53 -1.50
C CYS A 159 -10.01 4.38 -0.46
N SER A 160 -8.88 4.09 0.19
CA SER A 160 -8.83 3.05 1.23
C SER A 160 -9.55 3.47 2.52
N LEU A 161 -9.58 4.78 2.84
CA LEU A 161 -10.23 5.30 4.05
C LEU A 161 -11.75 5.05 4.07
N PRO A 162 -12.55 5.45 3.05
CA PRO A 162 -13.97 5.17 3.06
C PRO A 162 -14.26 3.66 3.04
N LEU A 163 -13.45 2.86 2.35
CA LEU A 163 -13.57 1.40 2.41
C LEU A 163 -13.36 0.88 3.83
N TYR A 164 -12.35 1.36 4.54
CA TYR A 164 -12.14 1.00 5.94
C TYR A 164 -13.35 1.36 6.83
N PHE A 165 -13.89 2.58 6.70
CA PHE A 165 -15.06 3.00 7.49
C PHE A 165 -16.32 2.20 7.14
N LEU A 166 -16.54 1.88 5.87
CA LEU A 166 -17.65 1.02 5.43
C LEU A 166 -17.54 -0.38 6.04
N PHE A 167 -16.36 -0.99 6.02
CA PHE A 167 -16.15 -2.30 6.61
C PHE A 167 -16.19 -2.30 8.13
N ALA A 168 -15.62 -1.28 8.77
CA ALA A 168 -15.70 -1.12 10.22
C ALA A 168 -17.15 -0.90 10.70
N ALA A 169 -17.96 -0.21 9.91
CA ALA A 169 -19.39 -0.04 10.20
C ALA A 169 -20.20 -1.34 9.98
N ALA A 170 -19.88 -2.08 8.89
CA ALA A 170 -20.56 -3.33 8.57
C ALA A 170 -20.23 -4.47 9.56
N ASN A 171 -19.02 -4.47 10.15
CA ASN A 171 -18.58 -5.49 11.09
C ASN A 171 -18.77 -5.11 12.58
N ARG A 172 -19.38 -3.96 12.89
CA ARG A 172 -19.77 -3.66 14.27
C ARG A 172 -20.81 -4.67 14.71
N LYS A 173 -20.40 -5.65 15.53
CA LYS A 173 -21.34 -6.47 16.30
C LYS A 173 -22.12 -5.56 17.20
N PRO A 174 -23.46 -5.73 17.32
CA PRO A 174 -24.23 -5.03 18.34
C PRO A 174 -23.59 -5.36 19.70
N THR A 175 -23.20 -4.30 20.41
CA THR A 175 -22.73 -4.44 21.79
C THR A 175 -23.86 -5.05 22.58
N ALA A 176 -23.57 -6.09 23.38
CA ALA A 176 -24.54 -6.84 24.22
C ALA A 176 -25.20 -5.98 25.32
N GLY A 177 -25.47 -4.72 25.05
CA GLY A 177 -26.11 -3.74 25.94
C GLY A 177 -27.42 -3.15 25.41
N ASP A 178 -27.86 -3.52 24.20
CA ASP A 178 -29.10 -3.00 23.58
C ASP A 178 -30.24 -4.06 23.52
N ALA A 179 -30.22 -5.06 24.44
CA ALA A 179 -31.29 -6.04 24.60
C ALA A 179 -31.90 -5.94 26.00
#